data_8ce1d6338d91a9f3cbb9e2449bac5f09
#
_entry.id   8ce1d6338d91a9f3cbb9e2449bac5f09
#
_cell.length_a   1.000
_cell.length_b   1.000
_cell.length_c   1.000
_cell.angle_alpha   90.00
_cell.angle_beta   90.00
_cell.angle_gamma   90.00
#
_symmetry.space_group_name_H-M   'P 1'
#
loop_
_entity.id
_entity.type
_entity.pdbx_description
1 polymer ?
#
loop_
_entity_poly.entity_id
_entity_poly.type
_entity_poly.pdbx_seq_one_letter_code
_entity_poly.pdbx_strand_id
1 'polypeptide(L)'
;LLLSLAVLFSCLAVTAGAMFDPSTVYDVKAQSAYIVNTDTNIIVYEKDSEKQVSAGGLTKYMTIALVLTNYADQLDNTFTMPFAISDYVHNTDNADMRSGETFTYREALYAMVMRNANEAAMGLAYELSGGDLAGWVSQMNTLSQRIGTTNSTWTDACGLDSGNTTTAVDMYLILRYLMSFDAFKEISAAPTFTMPAKEKHAKSFVLLSQNVALNKTSGGRFYRSAMQGGMCDVMAYKNDSGDQSYVSWANKDGATYIFCIMQSPDTCDDYGYSNRRPALYETTKLIDWVFESFSIQAALDTDQALAEIPVKYSSDTDTLQLYPADSMMTLLPSTGDGSVTQKYFHLPDYATAPIQQGDVVGTVELKLAGETIGVVNLIAGQDVHQNALLFTVSKVQAFFHSLYLKVVIVLSLLTLAVYGLWVFINLWNGRRPNRKIHRR
;
A
#
# COMPACT_ATOMS: atom_id res chain seq x y z
N LEU A 1 4.91 -17.57 -32.02
CA LEU A 1 5.61 -17.67 -30.73
C LEU A 1 5.42 -16.33 -30.01
N LEU A 2 4.39 -16.26 -29.19
CA LEU A 2 4.08 -15.12 -28.31
C LEU A 2 4.96 -15.25 -27.06
N LEU A 3 5.95 -14.37 -26.90
CA LEU A 3 6.62 -14.17 -25.63
C LEU A 3 5.78 -13.18 -24.81
N SER A 4 5.08 -13.70 -23.80
CA SER A 4 4.47 -12.90 -22.73
C SER A 4 5.56 -12.38 -21.82
N LEU A 5 5.83 -11.07 -21.87
CA LEU A 5 6.70 -10.38 -20.94
C LEU A 5 5.93 -10.21 -19.61
N ALA A 6 6.16 -11.11 -18.66
CA ALA A 6 5.70 -10.93 -17.29
C ALA A 6 6.57 -9.84 -16.64
N VAL A 7 6.01 -8.65 -16.46
CA VAL A 7 6.62 -7.61 -15.63
C VAL A 7 6.48 -8.06 -14.18
N LEU A 8 7.55 -8.61 -13.63
CA LEU A 8 7.71 -8.80 -12.19
C LEU A 8 7.84 -7.41 -11.56
N PHE A 9 6.74 -6.92 -10.97
CA PHE A 9 6.83 -5.86 -9.97
C PHE A 9 7.50 -6.48 -8.74
N SER A 10 8.81 -6.36 -8.64
CA SER A 10 9.50 -6.50 -7.37
C SER A 10 9.10 -5.31 -6.50
N CYS A 11 8.15 -5.51 -5.58
CA CYS A 11 7.97 -4.61 -4.45
C CYS A 11 9.29 -4.65 -3.65
N LEU A 12 10.17 -3.71 -3.93
CA LEU A 12 11.15 -3.29 -2.95
C LEU A 12 10.32 -2.70 -1.80
N ALA A 13 10.26 -3.41 -0.69
CA ALA A 13 9.81 -2.85 0.57
C ALA A 13 10.82 -1.76 0.96
N VAL A 14 10.55 -0.55 0.53
CA VAL A 14 11.19 0.63 1.12
C VAL A 14 10.60 0.70 2.52
N THR A 15 11.44 0.65 3.53
CA THR A 15 11.07 1.01 4.90
C THR A 15 10.81 2.51 4.90
N ALA A 16 9.62 2.90 4.48
CA ALA A 16 9.16 4.28 4.59
C ALA A 16 8.95 4.53 6.08
N GLY A 17 9.76 5.38 6.67
CA GLY A 17 9.52 5.89 8.02
C GLY A 17 8.23 6.72 8.05
N ALA A 18 7.66 6.94 9.24
CA ALA A 18 6.51 7.80 9.41
C ALA A 18 6.74 9.15 8.72
N MET A 19 5.86 9.49 7.78
CA MET A 19 6.02 10.70 6.97
C MET A 19 5.71 11.97 7.76
N PHE A 20 4.89 11.84 8.84
CA PHE A 20 4.41 12.97 9.63
C PHE A 20 4.42 12.65 11.12
N ASP A 21 4.57 13.67 11.96
CA ASP A 21 4.62 13.56 13.42
C ASP A 21 3.41 14.23 14.07
N PRO A 22 2.51 13.48 14.73
CA PRO A 22 1.37 14.02 15.46
C PRO A 22 1.73 14.67 16.80
N SER A 23 2.98 14.59 17.27
CA SER A 23 3.38 14.96 18.64
C SER A 23 3.05 16.38 19.04
N THR A 24 2.91 17.30 18.09
CA THR A 24 2.47 18.68 18.31
C THR A 24 0.99 18.79 18.69
N VAL A 25 0.18 17.77 18.37
CA VAL A 25 -1.27 17.71 18.64
C VAL A 25 -1.58 16.65 19.69
N TYR A 26 -0.97 15.49 19.57
CA TYR A 26 -1.17 14.36 20.47
C TYR A 26 0.07 13.47 20.53
N ASP A 27 0.60 13.23 21.72
CA ASP A 27 1.71 12.31 21.96
C ASP A 27 1.18 10.88 22.14
N VAL A 28 1.35 10.03 21.11
CA VAL A 28 0.83 8.66 21.05
C VAL A 28 1.48 7.80 22.14
N LYS A 29 0.66 7.28 23.06
CA LYS A 29 1.08 6.44 24.18
C LYS A 29 1.05 4.95 23.87
N ALA A 30 0.32 4.52 22.85
CA ALA A 30 0.31 3.13 22.41
C ALA A 30 1.73 2.59 22.22
N GLN A 31 1.92 1.30 22.50
CA GLN A 31 3.23 0.64 22.34
C GLN A 31 3.61 0.49 20.87
N SER A 32 2.61 0.32 20.00
CA SER A 32 2.79 0.23 18.55
C SER A 32 1.61 0.90 17.85
N ALA A 33 1.89 1.62 16.77
CA ALA A 33 0.86 2.27 15.97
C ALA A 33 1.22 2.26 14.48
N TYR A 34 0.18 2.17 13.63
CA TYR A 34 0.34 2.23 12.18
C TYR A 34 -0.90 2.86 11.55
N ILE A 35 -0.73 3.98 10.85
CA ILE A 35 -1.81 4.73 10.22
C ILE A 35 -1.49 4.92 8.75
N VAL A 36 -2.38 4.45 7.88
CA VAL A 36 -2.20 4.50 6.43
C VAL A 36 -3.42 5.13 5.77
N ASN A 37 -3.18 6.04 4.85
CA ASN A 37 -4.20 6.45 3.89
C ASN A 37 -4.28 5.38 2.78
N THR A 38 -5.42 4.70 2.67
CA THR A 38 -5.57 3.55 1.76
C THR A 38 -5.75 3.93 0.30
N ASP A 39 -6.14 5.17 0.01
CA ASP A 39 -6.38 5.65 -1.35
C ASP A 39 -5.06 5.99 -2.06
N THR A 40 -4.07 6.45 -1.28
CA THR A 40 -2.73 6.82 -1.77
C THR A 40 -1.64 5.83 -1.34
N ASN A 41 -1.95 4.87 -0.45
CA ASN A 41 -1.00 3.97 0.22
C ASN A 41 0.12 4.69 1.00
N ILE A 42 -0.10 5.94 1.41
CA ILE A 42 0.86 6.72 2.20
C ILE A 42 0.75 6.32 3.67
N ILE A 43 1.89 5.95 4.26
CA ILE A 43 2.03 5.75 5.70
C ILE A 43 2.07 7.14 6.35
N VAL A 44 0.99 7.51 7.03
CA VAL A 44 0.86 8.81 7.67
C VAL A 44 1.63 8.87 8.98
N TYR A 45 1.54 7.78 9.75
CA TYR A 45 2.23 7.65 11.03
C TYR A 45 2.56 6.20 11.33
N GLU A 46 3.74 5.96 11.89
CA GLU A 46 4.12 4.68 12.45
C GLU A 46 4.95 4.85 13.72
N LYS A 47 4.79 3.89 14.62
CA LYS A 47 5.56 3.76 15.86
C LYS A 47 5.71 2.28 16.17
N ASP A 48 6.93 1.77 16.22
CA ASP A 48 7.21 0.36 16.51
C ASP A 48 6.25 -0.62 15.79
N SER A 49 5.93 -0.31 14.52
CA SER A 49 4.82 -0.93 13.77
C SER A 49 4.98 -2.43 13.54
N GLU A 50 6.22 -2.92 13.52
CA GLU A 50 6.62 -4.33 13.41
C GLU A 50 6.74 -5.04 14.78
N LYS A 51 6.55 -4.31 15.89
CA LYS A 51 6.62 -4.91 17.23
C LYS A 51 5.51 -5.93 17.43
N GLN A 52 5.91 -7.16 17.76
CA GLN A 52 4.97 -8.23 18.07
C GLN A 52 4.29 -7.97 19.43
N VAL A 53 2.97 -8.03 19.43
CA VAL A 53 2.11 -7.86 20.61
C VAL A 53 1.04 -8.94 20.65
N SER A 54 0.37 -9.11 21.81
CA SER A 54 -0.80 -9.98 21.90
C SER A 54 -1.91 -9.46 20.97
N ALA A 55 -2.49 -10.35 20.18
CA ALA A 55 -3.64 -10.03 19.33
C ALA A 55 -4.94 -9.96 20.13
N GLY A 56 -5.07 -10.75 21.22
CA GLY A 56 -6.28 -10.84 22.03
C GLY A 56 -7.53 -11.00 21.17
N GLY A 57 -8.57 -10.26 21.48
CA GLY A 57 -9.84 -10.30 20.73
C GLY A 57 -9.75 -9.89 19.26
N LEU A 58 -8.68 -9.17 18.84
CA LEU A 58 -8.44 -8.84 17.43
C LEU A 58 -8.17 -10.07 16.57
N THR A 59 -7.85 -11.23 17.15
CA THR A 59 -7.77 -12.53 16.48
C THR A 59 -9.03 -12.81 15.66
N LYS A 60 -10.19 -12.33 16.11
CA LYS A 60 -11.46 -12.51 15.39
C LYS A 60 -11.51 -11.89 14.01
N TYR A 61 -10.66 -10.88 13.74
CA TYR A 61 -10.51 -10.38 12.36
C TYR A 61 -10.04 -11.50 11.41
N MET A 62 -9.13 -12.39 11.86
CA MET A 62 -8.72 -13.53 11.03
C MET A 62 -9.82 -14.60 10.89
N THR A 63 -10.57 -14.86 11.95
CA THR A 63 -11.75 -15.74 11.85
C THR A 63 -12.80 -15.19 10.89
N ILE A 64 -13.10 -13.89 10.98
CA ILE A 64 -14.01 -13.20 10.03
C ILE A 64 -13.45 -13.26 8.61
N ALA A 65 -12.15 -13.01 8.42
CA ALA A 65 -11.49 -13.09 7.12
C ALA A 65 -11.63 -14.49 6.50
N LEU A 66 -11.42 -15.55 7.28
CA LEU A 66 -11.54 -16.92 6.79
C LEU A 66 -13.00 -17.28 6.44
N VAL A 67 -13.96 -16.83 7.25
CA VAL A 67 -15.39 -17.00 6.96
C VAL A 67 -15.76 -16.28 5.66
N LEU A 68 -15.39 -15.01 5.51
CA LEU A 68 -15.75 -14.23 4.32
C LEU A 68 -15.02 -14.72 3.06
N THR A 69 -13.80 -15.24 3.18
CA THR A 69 -13.07 -15.82 2.05
C THR A 69 -13.78 -17.04 1.47
N ASN A 70 -14.34 -17.88 2.34
CA ASN A 70 -14.88 -19.18 1.92
C ASN A 70 -16.40 -19.22 1.85
N TYR A 71 -17.11 -18.32 2.53
CA TYR A 71 -18.56 -18.40 2.75
C TYR A 71 -19.28 -17.04 2.60
N ALA A 72 -18.72 -16.05 1.88
CA ALA A 72 -19.35 -14.73 1.75
C ALA A 72 -20.75 -14.76 1.12
N ASP A 73 -21.03 -15.72 0.25
CA ASP A 73 -22.32 -15.96 -0.40
C ASP A 73 -23.29 -16.84 0.43
N GLN A 74 -22.85 -17.30 1.59
CA GLN A 74 -23.56 -18.25 2.45
C GLN A 74 -23.84 -17.68 3.85
N LEU A 75 -23.78 -16.37 4.04
CA LEU A 75 -23.91 -15.74 5.35
C LEU A 75 -25.29 -15.94 5.99
N ASP A 76 -26.30 -16.28 5.20
CA ASP A 76 -27.65 -16.57 5.70
C ASP A 76 -27.88 -18.06 6.01
N ASN A 77 -26.86 -18.93 5.77
CA ASN A 77 -26.87 -20.31 6.27
C ASN A 77 -26.81 -20.31 7.79
N THR A 78 -27.40 -21.34 8.36
CA THR A 78 -27.56 -21.48 9.82
C THR A 78 -26.65 -22.58 10.37
N PHE A 79 -26.30 -22.43 11.64
CA PHE A 79 -25.64 -23.45 12.45
C PHE A 79 -26.24 -23.49 13.83
N THR A 80 -26.11 -24.63 14.50
CA THR A 80 -26.49 -24.76 15.90
C THR A 80 -25.26 -24.54 16.78
N MET A 81 -25.35 -23.60 17.73
CA MET A 81 -24.25 -23.29 18.65
C MET A 81 -23.84 -24.57 19.40
N PRO A 82 -22.57 -25.04 19.22
CA PRO A 82 -22.14 -26.31 19.76
C PRO A 82 -21.92 -26.26 21.27
N PHE A 83 -22.24 -27.34 21.97
CA PHE A 83 -21.93 -27.51 23.39
C PHE A 83 -20.42 -27.71 23.63
N ALA A 84 -19.72 -28.25 22.65
CA ALA A 84 -18.32 -28.62 22.79
C ALA A 84 -17.36 -27.41 23.11
N ILE A 85 -17.79 -26.19 22.79
CA ILE A 85 -16.97 -24.99 23.04
C ILE A 85 -17.31 -24.28 24.35
N SER A 86 -18.37 -24.71 25.04
CA SER A 86 -18.96 -23.96 26.16
C SER A 86 -17.99 -23.74 27.31
N ASP A 87 -17.18 -24.72 27.67
CA ASP A 87 -16.21 -24.61 28.77
C ASP A 87 -15.04 -23.65 28.38
N TYR A 88 -14.64 -23.67 27.13
CA TYR A 88 -13.54 -22.82 26.64
C TYR A 88 -13.89 -21.32 26.67
N VAL A 89 -15.15 -20.98 26.35
CA VAL A 89 -15.59 -19.58 26.29
C VAL A 89 -16.36 -19.12 27.55
N HIS A 90 -16.38 -19.95 28.58
CA HIS A 90 -17.13 -19.66 29.82
C HIS A 90 -16.59 -18.41 30.51
N ASN A 91 -17.47 -17.50 30.94
CA ASN A 91 -17.15 -16.24 31.63
C ASN A 91 -16.24 -15.28 30.82
N THR A 92 -16.23 -15.39 29.50
CA THR A 92 -15.50 -14.49 28.61
C THR A 92 -16.44 -13.49 27.93
N ASP A 93 -15.91 -12.62 27.05
CA ASP A 93 -16.72 -11.69 26.28
C ASP A 93 -17.67 -12.46 25.34
N ASN A 94 -18.97 -12.10 25.40
CA ASN A 94 -20.00 -12.82 24.69
C ASN A 94 -21.15 -11.91 24.25
N ALA A 95 -22.02 -12.45 23.37
CA ALA A 95 -23.24 -11.84 22.87
C ALA A 95 -24.50 -12.62 23.32
N ASP A 96 -24.38 -13.46 24.36
CA ASP A 96 -25.45 -14.36 24.89
C ASP A 96 -25.95 -15.32 23.80
N MET A 97 -25.11 -15.82 22.92
CA MET A 97 -25.42 -16.87 21.95
C MET A 97 -25.27 -18.23 22.62
N ARG A 98 -26.39 -18.83 23.06
CA ARG A 98 -26.37 -20.01 23.94
C ARG A 98 -26.24 -21.29 23.15
N SER A 99 -25.48 -22.25 23.68
CA SER A 99 -25.38 -23.60 23.11
C SER A 99 -26.71 -24.24 22.85
N GLY A 100 -26.90 -24.85 21.68
CA GLY A 100 -28.12 -25.48 21.23
C GLY A 100 -29.18 -24.52 20.63
N GLU A 101 -28.86 -23.22 20.49
CA GLU A 101 -29.65 -22.28 19.69
C GLU A 101 -29.12 -22.21 18.25
N THR A 102 -30.01 -21.85 17.33
CA THR A 102 -29.69 -21.76 15.90
C THR A 102 -29.46 -20.31 15.50
N PHE A 103 -28.28 -20.05 14.89
CA PHE A 103 -27.87 -18.73 14.40
C PHE A 103 -27.44 -18.79 12.94
N THR A 104 -27.57 -17.68 12.24
CA THR A 104 -26.94 -17.53 10.93
C THR A 104 -25.45 -17.20 11.08
N TYR A 105 -24.62 -17.44 10.01
CA TYR A 105 -23.23 -17.00 9.99
C TYR A 105 -23.15 -15.49 10.14
N ARG A 106 -24.03 -14.74 9.47
CA ARG A 106 -24.15 -13.27 9.58
C ARG A 106 -24.36 -12.81 11.03
N GLU A 107 -25.25 -13.44 11.76
CA GLU A 107 -25.52 -13.14 13.19
C GLU A 107 -24.26 -13.35 14.03
N ALA A 108 -23.50 -14.41 13.76
CA ALA A 108 -22.23 -14.66 14.44
C ALA A 108 -21.17 -13.60 14.11
N LEU A 109 -21.07 -13.14 12.85
CA LEU A 109 -20.18 -12.06 12.46
C LEU A 109 -20.55 -10.75 13.18
N TYR A 110 -21.83 -10.38 13.26
CA TYR A 110 -22.27 -9.23 14.04
C TYR A 110 -21.91 -9.35 15.53
N ALA A 111 -22.10 -10.54 16.12
CA ALA A 111 -21.73 -10.79 17.51
C ALA A 111 -20.21 -10.62 17.75
N MET A 112 -19.37 -11.16 16.86
CA MET A 112 -17.91 -10.99 16.93
C MET A 112 -17.50 -9.53 16.87
N VAL A 113 -17.99 -8.79 15.88
CA VAL A 113 -17.60 -7.39 15.66
C VAL A 113 -18.14 -6.47 16.76
N MET A 114 -19.41 -6.63 17.14
CA MET A 114 -20.05 -5.71 18.06
C MET A 114 -19.75 -5.97 19.54
N ARG A 115 -19.61 -7.25 19.90
CA ARG A 115 -19.52 -7.67 21.31
C ARG A 115 -18.21 -8.37 21.64
N ASN A 116 -17.30 -8.50 20.67
CA ASN A 116 -16.08 -9.31 20.83
C ASN A 116 -16.41 -10.76 21.24
N ALA A 117 -17.56 -11.30 20.78
CA ALA A 117 -18.15 -12.55 21.25
C ALA A 117 -17.24 -13.75 20.92
N ASN A 118 -16.70 -14.39 21.97
CA ASN A 118 -15.82 -15.54 21.84
C ASN A 118 -16.58 -16.80 21.41
N GLU A 119 -17.81 -16.98 21.95
CA GLU A 119 -18.68 -18.10 21.58
C GLU A 119 -19.11 -18.05 20.11
N ALA A 120 -19.28 -16.84 19.54
CA ALA A 120 -19.59 -16.68 18.13
C ALA A 120 -18.43 -17.13 17.24
N ALA A 121 -17.20 -16.73 17.59
CA ALA A 121 -16.00 -17.09 16.84
C ALA A 121 -15.70 -18.59 16.94
N MET A 122 -15.69 -19.13 18.16
CA MET A 122 -15.41 -20.55 18.39
C MET A 122 -16.53 -21.47 17.84
N GLY A 123 -17.80 -21.05 18.00
CA GLY A 123 -18.94 -21.80 17.51
C GLY A 123 -18.98 -21.92 16.00
N LEU A 124 -18.73 -20.79 15.31
CA LEU A 124 -18.68 -20.77 13.85
C LEU A 124 -17.45 -21.52 13.31
N ALA A 125 -16.27 -21.36 13.96
CA ALA A 125 -15.09 -22.13 13.62
C ALA A 125 -15.31 -23.66 13.80
N TYR A 126 -15.94 -24.07 14.88
CA TYR A 126 -16.27 -25.48 15.14
C TYR A 126 -17.21 -26.04 14.06
N GLU A 127 -18.28 -25.33 13.73
CA GLU A 127 -19.23 -25.74 12.69
C GLU A 127 -18.55 -25.87 11.32
N LEU A 128 -17.86 -24.82 10.87
CA LEU A 128 -17.28 -24.77 9.53
C LEU A 128 -16.07 -25.70 9.34
N SER A 129 -15.43 -26.12 10.43
CA SER A 129 -14.36 -27.12 10.41
C SER A 129 -14.84 -28.57 10.63
N GLY A 130 -16.16 -28.77 10.88
CA GLY A 130 -16.66 -30.09 11.27
C GLY A 130 -16.11 -30.57 12.62
N GLY A 131 -15.77 -29.65 13.53
CA GLY A 131 -15.20 -29.92 14.86
C GLY A 131 -13.67 -29.94 14.90
N ASP A 132 -12.97 -29.82 13.77
CA ASP A 132 -11.50 -29.75 13.70
C ASP A 132 -11.00 -28.32 13.90
N LEU A 133 -10.99 -27.84 15.13
CA LEU A 133 -10.49 -26.52 15.48
C LEU A 133 -8.97 -26.34 15.17
N ALA A 134 -8.18 -27.41 15.22
CA ALA A 134 -6.78 -27.34 14.84
C ALA A 134 -6.60 -27.11 13.33
N GLY A 135 -7.42 -27.78 12.52
CA GLY A 135 -7.50 -27.55 11.07
C GLY A 135 -7.97 -26.13 10.75
N TRP A 136 -8.93 -25.57 11.53
CA TRP A 136 -9.36 -24.17 11.40
C TRP A 136 -8.21 -23.20 11.64
N VAL A 137 -7.46 -23.36 12.72
CA VAL A 137 -6.28 -22.54 13.06
C VAL A 137 -5.21 -22.64 11.96
N SER A 138 -4.96 -23.83 11.42
CA SER A 138 -4.05 -24.02 10.29
C SER A 138 -4.49 -23.20 9.06
N GLN A 139 -5.79 -23.17 8.76
CA GLN A 139 -6.35 -22.37 7.67
C GLN A 139 -6.22 -20.86 7.96
N MET A 140 -6.45 -20.40 9.21
CA MET A 140 -6.22 -19.00 9.61
C MET A 140 -4.79 -18.59 9.33
N ASN A 141 -3.79 -19.36 9.76
CA ASN A 141 -2.37 -19.05 9.51
C ASN A 141 -2.02 -19.08 8.02
N THR A 142 -2.58 -20.03 7.26
CA THR A 142 -2.39 -20.09 5.80
C THR A 142 -2.97 -18.87 5.09
N LEU A 143 -4.18 -18.44 5.47
CA LEU A 143 -4.80 -17.23 4.92
C LEU A 143 -4.01 -15.98 5.32
N SER A 144 -3.57 -15.89 6.57
CA SER A 144 -2.74 -14.80 7.09
C SER A 144 -1.49 -14.59 6.23
N GLN A 145 -0.75 -15.66 5.94
CA GLN A 145 0.40 -15.62 5.04
C GLN A 145 0.03 -15.19 3.60
N ARG A 146 -1.12 -15.65 3.08
CA ARG A 146 -1.60 -15.24 1.76
C ARG A 146 -2.00 -13.75 1.69
N ILE A 147 -2.47 -13.18 2.79
CA ILE A 147 -2.75 -11.74 2.93
C ILE A 147 -1.44 -10.94 2.93
N GLY A 148 -0.31 -11.57 3.29
CA GLY A 148 1.03 -10.96 3.32
C GLY A 148 1.55 -10.67 4.72
N THR A 149 0.89 -11.19 5.78
CA THR A 149 1.40 -11.04 7.14
C THR A 149 2.68 -11.85 7.35
N THR A 150 3.62 -11.32 8.10
CA THR A 150 4.93 -11.94 8.31
C THR A 150 5.23 -12.22 9.77
N ASN A 151 4.59 -11.51 10.69
CA ASN A 151 4.89 -11.53 12.13
C ASN A 151 3.67 -11.86 13.00
N SER A 152 2.64 -12.49 12.41
CA SER A 152 1.43 -12.94 13.12
C SER A 152 1.39 -14.44 13.29
N THR A 153 0.87 -14.90 14.42
CA THR A 153 0.61 -16.31 14.73
C THR A 153 -0.76 -16.42 15.36
N TRP A 154 -1.54 -17.39 14.90
CA TRP A 154 -2.89 -17.67 15.39
C TRP A 154 -2.92 -19.06 15.99
N THR A 155 -3.47 -19.19 17.19
CA THR A 155 -3.52 -20.43 17.99
C THR A 155 -4.93 -20.83 18.40
N ASP A 156 -5.89 -19.91 18.34
CA ASP A 156 -7.32 -20.19 18.44
C ASP A 156 -8.13 -19.28 17.51
N ALA A 157 -9.46 -19.45 17.48
CA ALA A 157 -10.34 -18.67 16.62
C ALA A 157 -10.85 -17.37 17.27
N CYS A 158 -10.65 -17.15 18.57
CA CYS A 158 -11.28 -16.06 19.31
C CYS A 158 -10.32 -15.14 20.06
N GLY A 159 -9.05 -15.55 20.26
CA GLY A 159 -8.04 -14.74 20.92
C GLY A 159 -7.94 -14.93 22.45
N LEU A 160 -8.44 -16.05 22.96
CA LEU A 160 -8.28 -16.41 24.38
C LEU A 160 -6.93 -17.04 24.68
N ASP A 161 -6.35 -17.72 23.71
CA ASP A 161 -5.00 -18.30 23.85
C ASP A 161 -3.94 -17.22 23.72
N SER A 162 -3.01 -17.19 24.67
CA SER A 162 -1.91 -16.20 24.70
C SER A 162 -0.90 -16.34 23.55
N GLY A 163 -0.93 -17.44 22.81
CA GLY A 163 -0.12 -17.65 21.60
C GLY A 163 -0.56 -16.83 20.40
N ASN A 164 -1.75 -16.21 20.44
CA ASN A 164 -2.18 -15.29 19.40
C ASN A 164 -1.37 -13.99 19.44
N THR A 165 -0.47 -13.80 18.48
CA THR A 165 0.39 -12.61 18.38
C THR A 165 0.29 -11.98 17.00
N THR A 166 0.49 -10.65 16.95
CA THR A 166 0.40 -9.88 15.70
C THR A 166 1.23 -8.59 15.80
N THR A 167 1.29 -7.82 14.71
CA THR A 167 1.88 -6.48 14.66
C THR A 167 0.87 -5.46 14.13
N ALA A 168 1.15 -4.17 14.26
CA ALA A 168 0.29 -3.12 13.72
C ALA A 168 0.25 -3.18 12.18
N VAL A 169 1.36 -3.49 11.52
CA VAL A 169 1.44 -3.68 10.06
C VAL A 169 0.60 -4.87 9.62
N ASP A 170 0.73 -6.02 10.29
CA ASP A 170 -0.06 -7.21 9.93
C ASP A 170 -1.56 -6.97 10.12
N MET A 171 -1.96 -6.28 11.20
CA MET A 171 -3.37 -5.91 11.41
C MET A 171 -3.90 -4.95 10.34
N TYR A 172 -3.05 -4.03 9.85
CA TYR A 172 -3.41 -3.19 8.70
C TYR A 172 -3.68 -4.05 7.46
N LEU A 173 -2.83 -5.02 7.14
CA LEU A 173 -3.01 -5.90 5.99
C LEU A 173 -4.30 -6.71 6.11
N ILE A 174 -4.58 -7.25 7.29
CA ILE A 174 -5.79 -8.03 7.57
C ILE A 174 -7.05 -7.15 7.44
N LEU A 175 -7.07 -5.95 8.04
CA LEU A 175 -8.22 -5.06 7.93
C LEU A 175 -8.42 -4.57 6.51
N ARG A 176 -7.35 -4.22 5.79
CA ARG A 176 -7.39 -3.85 4.37
C ARG A 176 -7.99 -4.97 3.51
N TYR A 177 -7.62 -6.22 3.78
CA TYR A 177 -8.20 -7.39 3.12
C TYR A 177 -9.70 -7.52 3.42
N LEU A 178 -10.09 -7.38 4.69
CA LEU A 178 -11.50 -7.42 5.10
C LEU A 178 -12.34 -6.32 4.46
N MET A 179 -11.80 -5.13 4.26
CA MET A 179 -12.49 -4.02 3.59
C MET A 179 -12.78 -4.29 2.10
N SER A 180 -12.23 -5.34 1.50
CA SER A 180 -12.63 -5.78 0.16
C SER A 180 -14.00 -6.47 0.12
N PHE A 181 -14.55 -6.85 1.29
CA PHE A 181 -15.85 -7.50 1.41
C PHE A 181 -16.92 -6.49 1.85
N ASP A 182 -17.96 -6.28 1.04
CA ASP A 182 -19.05 -5.36 1.38
C ASP A 182 -19.79 -5.78 2.65
N ALA A 183 -19.97 -7.09 2.87
CA ALA A 183 -20.56 -7.62 4.09
C ALA A 183 -19.75 -7.21 5.34
N PHE A 184 -18.42 -7.18 5.28
CA PHE A 184 -17.61 -6.71 6.40
C PHE A 184 -17.80 -5.21 6.65
N LYS A 185 -17.81 -4.40 5.59
CA LYS A 185 -18.04 -2.95 5.71
C LYS A 185 -19.40 -2.66 6.35
N GLU A 186 -20.45 -3.35 5.92
CA GLU A 186 -21.80 -3.26 6.49
C GLU A 186 -21.81 -3.61 7.98
N ILE A 187 -21.28 -4.80 8.34
CA ILE A 187 -21.28 -5.32 9.71
C ILE A 187 -20.45 -4.43 10.63
N SER A 188 -19.28 -4.00 10.21
CA SER A 188 -18.36 -3.21 11.05
C SER A 188 -18.84 -1.77 11.27
N ALA A 189 -19.63 -1.23 10.35
CA ALA A 189 -20.20 0.12 10.43
C ALA A 189 -21.48 0.20 11.28
N ALA A 190 -22.08 -0.91 11.61
CA ALA A 190 -23.36 -0.93 12.30
C ALA A 190 -23.21 -0.56 13.80
N PRO A 191 -23.89 0.48 14.30
CA PRO A 191 -23.86 0.83 15.72
C PRO A 191 -24.71 -0.11 16.57
N THR A 192 -25.71 -0.77 15.98
CA THR A 192 -26.63 -1.70 16.63
C THR A 192 -27.04 -2.81 15.66
N PHE A 193 -27.33 -4.00 16.21
CA PHE A 193 -27.92 -5.10 15.47
C PHE A 193 -28.98 -5.76 16.32
N THR A 194 -30.17 -6.06 15.75
CA THR A 194 -31.24 -6.75 16.46
C THR A 194 -31.15 -8.25 16.22
N MET A 195 -30.69 -8.98 17.22
CA MET A 195 -30.70 -10.43 17.22
C MET A 195 -32.18 -10.91 17.31
N PRO A 196 -32.68 -11.74 16.39
CA PRO A 196 -34.04 -12.24 16.46
C PRO A 196 -34.25 -13.17 17.65
N ALA A 197 -35.49 -13.45 17.98
CA ALA A 197 -35.82 -14.45 18.99
C ALA A 197 -35.26 -15.83 18.62
N LYS A 198 -34.79 -16.58 19.62
CA LYS A 198 -34.16 -17.89 19.49
C LYS A 198 -34.82 -18.90 20.42
N GLU A 199 -34.39 -20.15 20.37
CA GLU A 199 -34.97 -21.25 21.14
C GLU A 199 -34.92 -21.00 22.66
N LYS A 200 -33.87 -20.33 23.14
CA LYS A 200 -33.69 -19.97 24.56
C LYS A 200 -33.83 -18.46 24.84
N HIS A 201 -34.11 -17.67 23.79
CA HIS A 201 -34.43 -16.25 23.87
C HIS A 201 -35.80 -15.98 23.26
N ALA A 202 -36.86 -16.01 24.11
CA ALA A 202 -38.25 -15.87 23.65
C ALA A 202 -38.56 -14.51 22.97
N LYS A 203 -37.66 -13.52 23.09
CA LYS A 203 -37.78 -12.19 22.47
C LYS A 203 -36.46 -11.81 21.76
N SER A 204 -36.59 -11.00 20.72
CA SER A 204 -35.42 -10.34 20.11
C SER A 204 -34.73 -9.45 21.12
N PHE A 205 -33.40 -9.30 20.95
CA PHE A 205 -32.57 -8.41 21.77
C PHE A 205 -31.59 -7.64 20.90
N VAL A 206 -31.10 -6.48 21.41
CA VAL A 206 -30.26 -5.60 20.65
C VAL A 206 -28.82 -5.76 21.10
N LEU A 207 -27.92 -6.06 20.14
CA LEU A 207 -26.48 -5.94 20.31
C LEU A 207 -26.09 -4.47 20.09
N LEU A 208 -25.39 -3.88 21.06
CA LEU A 208 -24.82 -2.56 20.95
C LEU A 208 -23.32 -2.72 20.63
N SER A 209 -22.85 -2.02 19.62
CA SER A 209 -21.44 -2.06 19.27
C SER A 209 -20.56 -1.50 20.42
N GLN A 210 -19.49 -2.22 20.74
CA GLN A 210 -18.43 -1.74 21.64
C GLN A 210 -17.66 -0.57 21.04
N ASN A 211 -17.67 -0.43 19.70
CA ASN A 211 -17.17 0.74 19.00
C ASN A 211 -18.15 1.92 19.18
N VAL A 212 -18.10 2.55 20.33
CA VAL A 212 -18.97 3.70 20.65
C VAL A 212 -18.73 4.92 19.75
N ALA A 213 -17.62 4.98 19.03
CA ALA A 213 -17.35 6.07 18.09
C ALA A 213 -18.33 6.10 16.90
N LEU A 214 -19.01 4.99 16.62
CA LEU A 214 -20.06 4.91 15.58
C LEU A 214 -21.40 5.55 16.01
N ASN A 215 -21.64 5.70 17.30
CA ASN A 215 -22.97 6.08 17.80
C ASN A 215 -22.97 7.51 18.32
N LYS A 216 -23.65 8.43 17.61
CA LYS A 216 -23.75 9.84 17.98
C LYS A 216 -24.40 10.04 19.36
N THR A 217 -25.35 9.21 19.74
CA THR A 217 -26.12 9.39 20.98
C THR A 217 -25.34 8.86 22.20
N SER A 218 -24.72 7.68 22.08
CA SER A 218 -24.03 7.02 23.19
C SER A 218 -22.50 7.19 23.15
N GLY A 219 -21.94 7.64 22.02
CA GLY A 219 -20.49 7.79 21.83
C GLY A 219 -19.88 8.96 22.59
N GLY A 220 -20.66 10.00 22.84
CA GLY A 220 -20.18 11.19 23.57
C GLY A 220 -18.89 11.73 22.96
N ARG A 221 -17.84 11.86 23.79
CA ARG A 221 -16.51 12.36 23.38
C ARG A 221 -15.79 11.52 22.34
N PHE A 222 -16.16 10.25 22.22
CA PHE A 222 -15.53 9.31 21.27
C PHE A 222 -16.15 9.41 19.87
N TYR A 223 -17.41 9.88 19.75
CA TYR A 223 -18.07 9.92 18.47
C TYR A 223 -17.29 10.70 17.43
N ARG A 224 -17.08 10.05 16.25
CA ARG A 224 -16.55 10.73 15.07
C ARG A 224 -17.40 10.33 13.86
N SER A 225 -17.89 11.32 13.14
CA SER A 225 -18.68 11.07 11.91
C SER A 225 -17.87 10.40 10.81
N ALA A 226 -16.55 10.53 10.86
CA ALA A 226 -15.62 9.84 9.94
C ALA A 226 -15.46 8.36 10.24
N MET A 227 -15.69 7.90 11.50
CA MET A 227 -15.55 6.50 11.88
C MET A 227 -16.53 5.64 11.09
N GLN A 228 -16.02 4.60 10.43
CA GLN A 228 -16.81 3.67 9.62
C GLN A 228 -16.85 2.26 10.21
N GLY A 229 -15.87 1.85 11.01
CA GLY A 229 -15.83 0.55 11.63
C GLY A 229 -14.58 0.30 12.45
N GLY A 230 -14.59 -0.78 13.24
CA GLY A 230 -13.44 -1.17 14.03
C GLY A 230 -13.79 -2.06 15.20
N MET A 231 -12.81 -2.80 15.71
CA MET A 231 -12.92 -3.67 16.87
C MET A 231 -11.86 -3.33 17.90
N CYS A 232 -12.28 -3.32 19.17
CA CYS A 232 -11.38 -3.33 20.31
C CYS A 232 -10.98 -4.77 20.65
N ASP A 233 -9.77 -4.93 21.19
CA ASP A 233 -9.32 -6.20 21.76
C ASP A 233 -10.21 -6.58 22.96
N VAL A 234 -10.05 -5.88 24.07
CA VAL A 234 -10.88 -6.04 25.26
C VAL A 234 -11.09 -4.69 25.93
N MET A 235 -12.03 -4.61 26.86
CA MET A 235 -12.15 -3.43 27.71
C MET A 235 -10.93 -3.35 28.64
N ALA A 236 -10.23 -2.22 28.69
CA ALA A 236 -9.01 -2.04 29.46
C ALA A 236 -9.12 -2.46 30.93
N TYR A 237 -10.30 -2.29 31.54
CA TYR A 237 -10.53 -2.69 32.94
C TYR A 237 -10.69 -4.20 33.14
N LYS A 238 -10.74 -4.99 32.05
CA LYS A 238 -10.87 -6.46 32.13
C LYS A 238 -9.56 -7.21 31.98
N ASN A 239 -8.50 -6.57 31.49
CA ASN A 239 -7.19 -7.18 31.41
C ASN A 239 -6.28 -6.73 32.57
N ASP A 240 -5.29 -7.53 32.92
CA ASP A 240 -4.42 -7.28 34.09
C ASP A 240 -3.49 -6.07 33.86
N SER A 241 -3.12 -5.80 32.61
CA SER A 241 -2.26 -4.67 32.26
C SER A 241 -3.03 -3.36 32.12
N GLY A 242 -4.36 -3.42 31.88
CA GLY A 242 -5.17 -2.26 31.53
C GLY A 242 -4.94 -1.74 30.12
N ASP A 243 -3.97 -2.31 29.37
CA ASP A 243 -3.67 -1.92 28.00
C ASP A 243 -4.76 -2.40 27.04
N GLN A 244 -4.99 -1.64 25.96
CA GLN A 244 -6.03 -1.94 24.98
C GLN A 244 -5.47 -1.76 23.56
N SER A 245 -5.89 -2.64 22.65
CA SER A 245 -5.66 -2.50 21.22
C SER A 245 -6.95 -2.18 20.48
N TYR A 246 -6.87 -1.35 19.45
CA TYR A 246 -8.02 -1.01 18.62
C TYR A 246 -7.58 -0.88 17.15
N VAL A 247 -8.27 -1.61 16.29
CA VAL A 247 -8.02 -1.61 14.84
C VAL A 247 -9.30 -1.16 14.15
N SER A 248 -9.22 -0.10 13.35
CA SER A 248 -10.39 0.58 12.81
C SER A 248 -10.11 1.28 11.49
N TRP A 249 -11.19 1.72 10.83
CA TRP A 249 -11.09 2.53 9.64
C TRP A 249 -12.07 3.69 9.66
N ALA A 250 -11.66 4.79 9.03
CA ALA A 250 -12.45 6.02 8.95
C ALA A 250 -12.40 6.56 7.53
N ASN A 251 -13.49 7.18 7.09
CA ASN A 251 -13.59 7.86 5.81
C ASN A 251 -14.27 9.21 5.98
N LYS A 252 -13.71 10.24 5.34
CA LYS A 252 -14.31 11.57 5.25
C LYS A 252 -13.83 12.22 3.96
N ASP A 253 -14.75 12.86 3.25
CA ASP A 253 -14.46 13.61 2.01
C ASP A 253 -13.68 12.83 0.95
N GLY A 254 -13.90 11.50 0.89
CA GLY A 254 -13.25 10.59 -0.06
C GLY A 254 -11.88 10.08 0.39
N ALA A 255 -11.33 10.53 1.51
CA ALA A 255 -10.09 10.02 2.08
C ALA A 255 -10.37 8.92 3.11
N THR A 256 -9.79 7.73 2.90
CA THR A 256 -9.94 6.56 3.76
C THR A 256 -8.65 6.26 4.51
N TYR A 257 -8.74 6.07 5.82
CA TYR A 257 -7.60 5.71 6.66
C TYR A 257 -7.88 4.46 7.46
N ILE A 258 -6.86 3.62 7.62
CA ILE A 258 -6.83 2.52 8.58
C ILE A 258 -5.94 2.95 9.76
N PHE A 259 -6.43 2.69 10.97
CA PHE A 259 -5.77 2.98 12.24
C PHE A 259 -5.55 1.66 12.98
N CYS A 260 -4.30 1.29 13.20
CA CYS A 260 -3.91 0.16 14.04
C CYS A 260 -3.19 0.73 15.27
N ILE A 261 -3.89 0.80 16.40
CA ILE A 261 -3.39 1.35 17.66
C ILE A 261 -3.32 0.21 18.66
N MET A 262 -2.09 -0.20 18.99
CA MET A 262 -1.84 -1.45 19.70
C MET A 262 -1.26 -1.19 21.08
N GLN A 263 -1.87 -1.83 22.10
CA GLN A 263 -1.43 -1.79 23.49
C GLN A 263 -1.32 -0.34 24.01
N SER A 264 -2.39 0.44 23.87
CA SER A 264 -2.52 1.75 24.52
C SER A 264 -2.71 1.56 26.03
N PRO A 265 -1.86 2.20 26.87
CA PRO A 265 -1.96 2.07 28.31
C PRO A 265 -3.24 2.73 28.85
N ASP A 266 -3.80 2.21 29.93
CA ASP A 266 -5.01 2.74 30.55
C ASP A 266 -4.88 4.20 31.04
N THR A 267 -3.65 4.66 31.23
CA THR A 267 -3.31 6.02 31.66
C THR A 267 -3.51 7.07 30.58
N CYS A 268 -3.67 6.69 29.30
CA CYS A 268 -3.91 7.68 28.24
C CYS A 268 -5.35 8.20 28.19
N ASP A 269 -6.27 7.59 28.94
CA ASP A 269 -7.67 8.00 29.06
C ASP A 269 -8.02 8.37 30.51
N ASP A 270 -8.12 9.67 30.81
CA ASP A 270 -8.35 10.23 32.16
C ASP A 270 -9.77 10.03 32.71
N TYR A 271 -10.66 9.39 31.98
CA TYR A 271 -12.08 9.23 32.32
C TYR A 271 -12.36 7.97 33.11
N GLY A 272 -12.34 8.01 34.43
CA GLY A 272 -12.81 7.01 35.40
C GLY A 272 -12.82 5.55 34.98
N TYR A 273 -12.55 4.63 35.89
CA TYR A 273 -12.28 3.20 35.61
C TYR A 273 -13.35 2.48 34.76
N SER A 274 -14.62 2.83 34.91
CA SER A 274 -15.72 2.10 34.23
C SER A 274 -15.91 2.44 32.74
N ASN A 275 -15.27 3.51 32.25
CA ASN A 275 -15.42 4.00 30.86
C ASN A 275 -14.09 4.19 30.13
N ARG A 276 -13.00 3.65 30.65
CA ARG A 276 -11.71 3.73 30.01
C ARG A 276 -11.67 2.96 28.70
N ARG A 277 -11.24 3.63 27.66
CA ARG A 277 -11.08 3.10 26.31
C ARG A 277 -9.83 3.69 25.69
N PRO A 278 -8.64 3.33 26.23
CA PRO A 278 -7.40 4.03 25.89
C PRO A 278 -7.11 4.01 24.40
N ALA A 279 -7.16 2.87 23.72
CA ALA A 279 -6.86 2.80 22.30
C ALA A 279 -7.91 3.53 21.43
N LEU A 280 -9.19 3.46 21.81
CA LEU A 280 -10.24 4.22 21.13
C LEU A 280 -10.05 5.74 21.33
N TYR A 281 -9.64 6.17 22.53
CA TYR A 281 -9.34 7.57 22.82
C TYR A 281 -8.20 8.08 21.93
N GLU A 282 -7.06 7.39 21.88
CA GLU A 282 -5.94 7.74 21.01
C GLU A 282 -6.38 7.79 19.54
N THR A 283 -7.12 6.75 19.09
CA THR A 283 -7.63 6.71 17.72
C THR A 283 -8.49 7.91 17.38
N THR A 284 -9.38 8.37 18.30
CA THR A 284 -10.21 9.56 18.02
C THR A 284 -9.39 10.83 17.89
N LYS A 285 -8.30 10.98 18.65
CA LYS A 285 -7.36 12.11 18.52
C LYS A 285 -6.62 12.06 17.18
N LEU A 286 -6.22 10.86 16.76
CA LEU A 286 -5.52 10.67 15.50
C LEU A 286 -6.45 10.81 14.29
N ILE A 287 -7.73 10.44 14.41
CA ILE A 287 -8.75 10.74 13.40
C ILE A 287 -8.89 12.25 13.23
N ASP A 288 -9.04 12.99 14.31
CA ASP A 288 -9.14 14.46 14.24
C ASP A 288 -7.88 15.03 13.55
N TRP A 289 -6.71 14.62 14.00
CA TRP A 289 -5.43 15.07 13.43
C TRP A 289 -5.31 14.80 11.92
N VAL A 290 -5.58 13.58 11.44
CA VAL A 290 -5.37 13.26 10.01
C VAL A 290 -6.35 14.01 9.12
N PHE A 291 -7.60 14.16 9.52
CA PHE A 291 -8.60 14.87 8.71
C PHE A 291 -8.53 16.40 8.81
N GLU A 292 -7.87 16.94 9.82
CA GLU A 292 -7.58 18.38 9.92
C GLU A 292 -6.28 18.73 9.20
N SER A 293 -5.28 17.83 9.25
CA SER A 293 -3.94 18.13 8.76
C SER A 293 -3.71 17.77 7.30
N PHE A 294 -4.49 16.84 6.73
CA PHE A 294 -4.24 16.31 5.39
C PHE A 294 -5.50 16.26 4.53
N SER A 295 -5.29 16.40 3.23
CA SER A 295 -6.33 16.19 2.21
C SER A 295 -5.73 15.59 0.94
N ILE A 296 -6.55 14.86 0.18
CA ILE A 296 -6.15 14.33 -1.12
C ILE A 296 -6.23 15.47 -2.14
N GLN A 297 -5.10 15.81 -2.72
CA GLN A 297 -4.96 16.92 -3.68
C GLN A 297 -4.17 16.47 -4.92
N ALA A 298 -4.34 17.20 -6.03
CA ALA A 298 -3.51 17.02 -7.20
C ALA A 298 -2.08 17.53 -6.92
N ALA A 299 -1.10 16.62 -6.97
CA ALA A 299 0.32 16.99 -6.87
C ALA A 299 0.87 17.58 -8.17
N LEU A 300 0.22 17.29 -9.30
CA LEU A 300 0.55 17.79 -10.62
C LEU A 300 -0.72 18.29 -11.33
N ASP A 301 -0.57 19.44 -11.99
CA ASP A 301 -1.58 19.99 -12.87
C ASP A 301 -1.19 19.68 -14.32
N THR A 302 -2.07 18.99 -15.06
CA THR A 302 -1.83 18.60 -16.47
C THR A 302 -1.80 19.79 -17.43
N ASP A 303 -2.36 20.93 -17.00
CA ASP A 303 -2.44 22.13 -17.80
C ASP A 303 -1.23 23.06 -17.65
N GLN A 304 -0.30 22.70 -16.74
CA GLN A 304 0.93 23.47 -16.51
C GLN A 304 2.16 22.73 -17.04
N ALA A 305 2.92 23.43 -17.87
CA ALA A 305 4.25 22.92 -18.27
C ALA A 305 5.17 22.85 -17.05
N LEU A 306 5.77 21.68 -16.83
CA LEU A 306 6.66 21.42 -15.71
C LEU A 306 8.14 21.58 -16.07
N ALA A 307 8.48 21.37 -17.33
CA ALA A 307 9.86 21.43 -17.82
C ALA A 307 9.90 21.89 -19.27
N GLU A 308 11.07 22.32 -19.72
CA GLU A 308 11.37 22.68 -21.09
C GLU A 308 12.73 22.09 -21.47
N ILE A 309 12.83 21.49 -22.66
CA ILE A 309 14.07 20.90 -23.15
C ILE A 309 14.37 21.39 -24.57
N PRO A 310 15.68 21.46 -24.97
CA PRO A 310 16.06 21.82 -26.33
C PRO A 310 15.56 20.80 -27.36
N VAL A 311 15.23 21.29 -28.56
CA VAL A 311 14.85 20.45 -29.70
C VAL A 311 15.96 20.49 -30.77
N LYS A 312 16.29 19.33 -31.35
CA LYS A 312 17.19 19.22 -32.48
C LYS A 312 16.45 18.86 -33.76
N TYR A 313 16.98 19.38 -34.87
CA TYR A 313 16.48 19.10 -36.22
C TYR A 313 15.11 19.64 -36.52
N SER A 314 14.69 20.71 -35.87
CA SER A 314 13.50 21.47 -36.18
C SER A 314 13.85 22.91 -36.56
N SER A 315 13.00 23.52 -37.36
CA SER A 315 12.98 24.98 -37.64
C SER A 315 11.75 25.65 -37.00
N ASP A 316 10.84 24.86 -36.44
CA ASP A 316 9.56 25.35 -35.89
C ASP A 316 9.76 25.94 -34.51
N THR A 317 10.60 25.28 -33.70
CA THR A 317 10.93 25.71 -32.34
C THR A 317 12.31 25.18 -31.93
N ASP A 318 12.98 25.91 -31.06
CA ASP A 318 14.25 25.53 -30.45
C ASP A 318 14.07 24.79 -29.12
N THR A 319 12.85 24.86 -28.53
CA THR A 319 12.53 24.26 -27.24
C THR A 319 11.16 23.56 -27.27
N LEU A 320 10.98 22.56 -26.40
CA LEU A 320 9.75 21.80 -26.24
C LEU A 320 9.30 21.87 -24.78
N GLN A 321 8.10 22.38 -24.57
CA GLN A 321 7.46 22.34 -23.26
C GLN A 321 6.91 20.94 -22.98
N LEU A 322 7.10 20.46 -21.75
CA LEU A 322 6.70 19.14 -21.28
C LEU A 322 5.64 19.28 -20.19
N TYR A 323 4.56 18.54 -20.37
CA TYR A 323 3.41 18.49 -19.49
C TYR A 323 3.31 17.12 -18.83
N PRO A 324 2.78 16.99 -17.59
CA PRO A 324 2.50 15.69 -17.02
C PRO A 324 1.41 14.97 -17.85
N ALA A 325 1.60 13.68 -18.10
CA ALA A 325 0.64 12.86 -18.85
C ALA A 325 -0.65 12.65 -18.07
N ASP A 326 -0.56 12.62 -16.73
CA ASP A 326 -1.68 12.38 -15.82
C ASP A 326 -1.58 13.32 -14.61
N SER A 327 -2.75 13.72 -14.06
CA SER A 327 -2.82 14.34 -12.74
C SER A 327 -2.61 13.26 -11.68
N MET A 328 -1.61 13.44 -10.82
CA MET A 328 -1.39 12.53 -9.70
C MET A 328 -2.08 13.08 -8.45
N MET A 329 -3.12 12.37 -8.00
CA MET A 329 -3.75 12.66 -6.70
C MET A 329 -2.92 12.04 -5.59
N THR A 330 -2.57 12.80 -4.57
CA THR A 330 -1.81 12.34 -3.42
C THR A 330 -2.24 13.02 -2.13
N LEU A 331 -1.81 12.47 -0.99
CA LEU A 331 -2.07 13.04 0.32
C LEU A 331 -1.09 14.18 0.59
N LEU A 332 -1.60 15.39 0.77
CA LEU A 332 -0.80 16.57 1.07
C LEU A 332 -1.30 17.26 2.34
N PRO A 333 -0.44 18.03 3.05
CA PRO A 333 -0.89 18.89 4.14
C PRO A 333 -1.97 19.87 3.67
N SER A 334 -3.06 19.97 4.44
CA SER A 334 -4.22 20.83 4.11
C SER A 334 -3.88 22.32 4.05
N THR A 335 -2.80 22.75 4.73
CA THR A 335 -2.36 24.15 4.80
C THR A 335 -1.20 24.46 3.84
N GLY A 336 -0.77 23.47 3.00
CA GLY A 336 0.33 23.64 2.04
C GLY A 336 -0.18 23.94 0.63
N ASP A 337 0.55 24.80 -0.09
CA ASP A 337 0.51 24.79 -1.53
C ASP A 337 1.32 23.55 -2.01
N GLY A 338 1.10 23.07 -3.23
CA GLY A 338 1.82 21.90 -3.79
C GLY A 338 3.36 22.01 -3.81
N SER A 339 3.95 23.07 -3.20
CA SER A 339 5.40 23.31 -3.08
C SER A 339 6.08 22.36 -2.09
N VAL A 340 5.32 21.66 -1.26
CA VAL A 340 5.84 20.66 -0.30
C VAL A 340 6.40 19.42 -1.02
N THR A 341 5.95 19.18 -2.26
CA THR A 341 6.43 18.07 -3.10
C THR A 341 7.69 18.46 -3.87
N GLN A 342 8.77 17.74 -3.66
CA GLN A 342 10.00 17.89 -4.44
C GLN A 342 9.84 17.15 -5.78
N LYS A 343 10.23 17.81 -6.88
CA LYS A 343 10.13 17.29 -8.23
C LYS A 343 11.52 16.98 -8.77
N TYR A 344 11.78 15.72 -9.10
CA TYR A 344 13.02 15.27 -9.72
C TYR A 344 12.76 14.86 -11.16
N PHE A 345 13.37 15.57 -12.10
CA PHE A 345 13.16 15.37 -13.52
C PHE A 345 14.20 14.40 -14.09
N HIS A 346 13.70 13.39 -14.79
CA HIS A 346 14.52 12.46 -15.59
C HIS A 346 14.26 12.74 -17.07
N LEU A 347 15.04 13.66 -17.63
CA LEU A 347 14.88 14.17 -19.00
C LEU A 347 16.13 13.88 -19.82
N PRO A 348 15.98 13.64 -21.14
CA PRO A 348 17.12 13.65 -22.05
C PRO A 348 17.66 15.07 -22.21
N ASP A 349 18.95 15.20 -22.58
CA ASP A 349 19.59 16.50 -22.83
C ASP A 349 18.88 17.31 -23.95
N TYR A 350 18.21 16.66 -24.85
CA TYR A 350 17.43 17.26 -25.96
C TYR A 350 16.41 16.27 -26.53
N ALA A 351 15.37 16.79 -27.11
CA ALA A 351 14.42 16.03 -27.92
C ALA A 351 14.80 16.10 -29.42
N THR A 352 14.47 15.06 -30.17
CA THR A 352 14.80 14.96 -31.61
C THR A 352 13.52 14.98 -32.45
N ALA A 353 13.37 15.97 -33.32
CA ALA A 353 12.24 16.01 -34.25
C ALA A 353 12.32 14.84 -35.29
N PRO A 354 11.17 14.27 -35.75
CA PRO A 354 9.80 14.72 -35.48
C PRO A 354 9.30 14.23 -34.12
N ILE A 355 8.43 15.01 -33.48
CA ILE A 355 7.76 14.72 -32.21
C ILE A 355 6.28 15.02 -32.39
N GLN A 356 5.38 14.17 -31.89
CA GLN A 356 3.94 14.41 -31.87
C GLN A 356 3.53 14.91 -30.47
N GLN A 357 2.52 15.77 -30.44
CA GLN A 357 1.88 16.16 -29.19
C GLN A 357 1.41 14.89 -28.45
N GLY A 358 1.76 14.76 -27.16
CA GLY A 358 1.45 13.58 -26.35
C GLY A 358 2.55 12.50 -26.35
N ASP A 359 3.60 12.62 -27.18
CA ASP A 359 4.75 11.69 -27.11
C ASP A 359 5.44 11.78 -25.76
N VAL A 360 5.77 10.62 -25.15
CA VAL A 360 6.52 10.57 -23.90
C VAL A 360 7.97 10.93 -24.15
N VAL A 361 8.44 11.95 -23.44
CA VAL A 361 9.82 12.49 -23.57
C VAL A 361 10.68 12.20 -22.36
N GLY A 362 10.09 12.11 -21.17
CA GLY A 362 10.80 11.86 -19.93
C GLY A 362 9.83 11.52 -18.80
N THR A 363 10.32 11.60 -17.56
CA THR A 363 9.51 11.39 -16.37
C THR A 363 9.84 12.42 -15.29
N VAL A 364 8.87 12.67 -14.40
CA VAL A 364 9.06 13.40 -13.15
C VAL A 364 8.79 12.46 -11.98
N GLU A 365 9.74 12.34 -11.08
CA GLU A 365 9.61 11.66 -9.80
C GLU A 365 9.20 12.69 -8.75
N LEU A 366 8.12 12.37 -8.02
CA LEU A 366 7.61 13.20 -6.92
C LEU A 366 8.06 12.62 -5.59
N LYS A 367 8.63 13.45 -4.74
CA LYS A 367 8.98 13.08 -3.36
C LYS A 367 8.30 13.99 -2.36
N LEU A 368 7.83 13.39 -1.27
CA LEU A 368 7.28 14.09 -0.11
C LEU A 368 8.09 13.64 1.12
N ALA A 369 8.62 14.60 1.87
CA ALA A 369 9.51 14.34 3.02
C ALA A 369 10.70 13.38 2.72
N GLY A 370 11.19 13.37 1.47
CA GLY A 370 12.29 12.51 1.01
C GLY A 370 11.86 11.16 0.42
N GLU A 371 10.60 10.75 0.63
CA GLU A 371 10.06 9.49 0.11
C GLU A 371 9.40 9.69 -1.26
N THR A 372 9.60 8.74 -2.17
CA THR A 372 8.99 8.77 -3.51
C THR A 372 7.52 8.41 -3.41
N ILE A 373 6.64 9.38 -3.72
CA ILE A 373 5.19 9.19 -3.73
C ILE A 373 4.66 8.77 -5.11
N GLY A 374 5.44 8.97 -6.18
CA GLY A 374 5.10 8.49 -7.51
C GLY A 374 6.01 9.00 -8.62
N VAL A 375 5.84 8.41 -9.80
CA VAL A 375 6.53 8.80 -11.03
C VAL A 375 5.51 8.98 -12.13
N VAL A 376 5.54 10.14 -12.82
CA VAL A 376 4.60 10.49 -13.88
C VAL A 376 5.38 10.75 -15.18
N ASN A 377 4.85 10.26 -16.30
CA ASN A 377 5.42 10.55 -17.61
C ASN A 377 5.26 12.03 -17.96
N LEU A 378 6.28 12.59 -18.61
CA LEU A 378 6.23 13.92 -19.20
C LEU A 378 6.06 13.80 -20.71
N ILE A 379 5.05 14.45 -21.24
CA ILE A 379 4.64 14.39 -22.63
C ILE A 379 4.89 15.72 -23.34
N ALA A 380 5.11 15.63 -24.66
CA ALA A 380 5.25 16.77 -25.53
C ALA A 380 3.96 17.62 -25.60
N GLY A 381 4.10 18.93 -25.35
CA GLY A 381 2.96 19.87 -25.38
C GLY A 381 2.50 20.27 -26.78
N GLN A 382 3.32 20.01 -27.82
CA GLN A 382 3.01 20.40 -29.21
C GLN A 382 3.70 19.47 -30.20
N ASP A 383 3.19 19.48 -31.45
CA ASP A 383 3.87 18.85 -32.59
C ASP A 383 5.12 19.62 -32.97
N VAL A 384 6.19 18.90 -33.30
CA VAL A 384 7.44 19.48 -33.79
C VAL A 384 7.86 18.75 -35.07
N HIS A 385 7.89 19.47 -36.20
CA HIS A 385 8.24 18.89 -37.47
C HIS A 385 9.76 18.82 -37.65
N GLN A 386 10.20 17.76 -38.34
CA GLN A 386 11.61 17.61 -38.69
C GLN A 386 11.99 18.48 -39.88
N ASN A 387 13.04 19.27 -39.76
CA ASN A 387 13.66 19.94 -40.89
C ASN A 387 14.64 18.98 -41.57
N ALA A 388 14.31 18.56 -42.80
CA ALA A 388 15.07 17.59 -43.56
C ALA A 388 16.52 18.07 -43.88
N LEU A 389 16.72 19.38 -44.02
CA LEU A 389 18.06 19.93 -44.28
C LEU A 389 18.94 19.81 -43.01
N LEU A 390 18.44 20.27 -41.88
CA LEU A 390 19.19 20.21 -40.63
C LEU A 390 19.52 18.76 -40.25
N PHE A 391 18.53 17.86 -40.42
CA PHE A 391 18.72 16.43 -40.16
C PHE A 391 19.81 15.84 -41.09
N THR A 392 19.77 16.15 -42.39
CA THR A 392 20.75 15.64 -43.38
C THR A 392 22.15 16.16 -43.08
N VAL A 393 22.27 17.46 -42.81
CA VAL A 393 23.59 18.07 -42.45
C VAL A 393 24.15 17.41 -41.20
N SER A 394 23.33 17.18 -40.19
CA SER A 394 23.75 16.50 -38.96
C SER A 394 24.22 15.06 -39.20
N LYS A 395 23.53 14.30 -40.06
CA LYS A 395 23.94 12.94 -40.45
C LYS A 395 25.26 12.94 -41.20
N VAL A 396 25.45 13.91 -42.11
CA VAL A 396 26.71 14.08 -42.84
C VAL A 396 27.84 14.45 -41.85
N GLN A 397 27.61 15.37 -40.92
CA GLN A 397 28.57 15.74 -39.91
C GLN A 397 28.93 14.57 -38.99
N ALA A 398 27.92 13.81 -38.53
CA ALA A 398 28.13 12.61 -37.73
C ALA A 398 28.95 11.54 -38.50
N PHE A 399 28.69 11.38 -39.81
CA PHE A 399 29.47 10.47 -40.64
C PHE A 399 30.96 10.88 -40.68
N PHE A 400 31.28 12.21 -40.87
CA PHE A 400 32.67 12.71 -40.87
C PHE A 400 33.37 12.54 -39.50
N HIS A 401 32.61 12.57 -38.40
CA HIS A 401 33.13 12.34 -37.06
C HIS A 401 33.13 10.85 -36.62
N SER A 402 32.55 9.98 -37.44
CA SER A 402 32.41 8.56 -37.10
C SER A 402 33.77 7.84 -36.98
N LEU A 403 33.83 6.89 -36.05
CA LEU A 403 34.97 6.00 -35.91
C LEU A 403 35.25 5.22 -37.20
N TYR A 404 34.17 4.85 -37.91
CA TYR A 404 34.21 4.12 -39.17
C TYR A 404 35.03 4.91 -40.23
N LEU A 405 34.72 6.19 -40.47
CA LEU A 405 35.45 6.99 -41.44
C LEU A 405 36.93 7.18 -41.05
N LYS A 406 37.20 7.39 -39.75
CA LYS A 406 38.58 7.49 -39.24
C LYS A 406 39.37 6.21 -39.52
N VAL A 407 38.78 5.05 -39.28
CA VAL A 407 39.40 3.73 -39.56
C VAL A 407 39.61 3.55 -41.07
N VAL A 408 38.65 3.89 -41.91
CA VAL A 408 38.77 3.82 -43.37
C VAL A 408 39.91 4.73 -43.89
N ILE A 409 40.01 5.96 -43.38
CA ILE A 409 41.09 6.89 -43.76
C ILE A 409 42.44 6.30 -43.36
N VAL A 410 42.60 5.78 -42.14
CA VAL A 410 43.84 5.17 -41.66
C VAL A 410 44.23 3.97 -42.53
N LEU A 411 43.30 3.08 -42.81
CA LEU A 411 43.55 1.91 -43.69
C LEU A 411 43.90 2.34 -45.11
N SER A 412 43.27 3.38 -45.68
CA SER A 412 43.57 3.91 -46.99
C SER A 412 44.96 4.54 -47.04
N LEU A 413 45.37 5.27 -46.00
CA LEU A 413 46.72 5.81 -45.88
C LEU A 413 47.78 4.71 -45.74
N LEU A 414 47.48 3.65 -44.98
CA LEU A 414 48.37 2.49 -44.87
C LEU A 414 48.53 1.77 -46.22
N THR A 415 47.46 1.56 -46.97
CA THR A 415 47.50 0.93 -48.30
C THR A 415 48.31 1.80 -49.30
N LEU A 416 48.14 3.10 -49.28
CA LEU A 416 48.92 4.04 -50.08
C LEU A 416 50.41 4.03 -49.70
N ALA A 417 50.70 3.96 -48.41
CA ALA A 417 52.11 3.88 -47.93
C ALA A 417 52.76 2.57 -48.36
N VAL A 418 52.05 1.42 -48.23
CA VAL A 418 52.53 0.12 -48.70
C VAL A 418 52.74 0.11 -50.21
N TYR A 419 51.80 0.67 -50.98
CA TYR A 419 51.91 0.80 -52.42
C TYR A 419 53.13 1.71 -52.82
N GLY A 420 53.26 2.85 -52.16
CA GLY A 420 54.42 3.76 -52.38
C GLY A 420 55.73 3.09 -52.07
N LEU A 421 55.86 2.33 -50.99
CA LEU A 421 57.02 1.55 -50.64
C LEU A 421 57.34 0.48 -51.71
N TRP A 422 56.29 -0.23 -52.18
CA TRP A 422 56.42 -1.22 -53.25
C TRP A 422 56.93 -0.62 -54.53
N VAL A 423 56.37 0.53 -54.96
CA VAL A 423 56.86 1.29 -56.15
C VAL A 423 58.34 1.75 -55.97
N PHE A 424 58.68 2.28 -54.80
CA PHE A 424 60.03 2.68 -54.47
C PHE A 424 61.03 1.52 -54.55
N ILE A 425 60.68 0.36 -53.98
CA ILE A 425 61.50 -0.85 -54.02
C ILE A 425 61.74 -1.29 -55.49
N ASN A 426 60.66 -1.30 -56.31
CA ASN A 426 60.80 -1.67 -57.75
C ASN A 426 61.66 -0.74 -58.54
N LEU A 427 61.52 0.58 -58.35
CA LEU A 427 62.36 1.57 -58.97
C LEU A 427 63.83 1.48 -58.53
N TRP A 428 64.03 1.14 -57.23
CA TRP A 428 65.38 0.92 -56.69
C TRP A 428 66.01 -0.35 -57.23
N ASN A 429 65.33 -1.43 -57.36
CA ASN A 429 65.82 -2.68 -57.89
C ASN A 429 66.08 -2.61 -59.43
N GLY A 430 65.27 -1.82 -60.18
CA GLY A 430 65.45 -1.60 -61.59
C GLY A 430 66.69 -0.76 -61.93
N ARG A 431 67.29 -0.04 -60.97
CA ARG A 431 68.50 0.73 -61.12
C ARG A 431 69.78 -0.05 -60.81
N ARG A 432 69.76 -1.34 -60.51
CA ARG A 432 71.00 -2.14 -60.33
C ARG A 432 71.55 -2.54 -61.69
N PRO A 433 72.80 -2.11 -62.12
CA PRO A 433 73.40 -2.51 -63.37
C PRO A 433 73.71 -3.98 -63.34
N ASN A 434 73.29 -4.74 -64.39
CA ASN A 434 73.72 -6.12 -64.68
C ASN A 434 75.22 -6.27 -64.74
N ARG A 435 75.87 -6.72 -63.67
CA ARG A 435 77.24 -7.18 -63.73
C ARG A 435 77.31 -8.48 -64.57
N LYS A 436 77.66 -8.35 -65.85
CA LYS A 436 77.99 -9.52 -66.64
C LYS A 436 79.25 -10.15 -66.07
N ILE A 437 79.13 -11.36 -65.55
CA ILE A 437 80.30 -12.16 -65.19
C ILE A 437 80.84 -12.78 -66.47
N HIS A 438 82.02 -12.26 -66.95
CA HIS A 438 82.81 -12.99 -67.94
C HIS A 438 83.52 -14.13 -67.27
N ARG A 439 83.19 -15.39 -67.67
CA ARG A 439 84.03 -16.57 -67.45
C ARG A 439 85.07 -16.67 -68.55
N ARG A 440 86.30 -16.75 -68.16
CA ARG A 440 87.36 -17.47 -68.85
C ARG A 440 87.49 -18.85 -68.25
#